data_1b8a6b81e43e06a9838ff3ccf14a41cc
#
_entry.id   1b8a6b81e43e06a9838ff3ccf14a41cc
#
_cell.length_a   1.000
_cell.length_b   1.000
_cell.length_c   1.000
_cell.angle_alpha   90.00
_cell.angle_beta   90.00
_cell.angle_gamma   90.00
#
_symmetry.space_group_name_H-M   'P 1'
#
loop_
_entity.id
_entity.type
_entity.pdbx_description
1 polymer ?
#
loop_
_entity_poly.entity_id
_entity_poly.type
_entity_poly.pdbx_seq_one_letter_code
_entity_poly.pdbx_strand_id
1 'polypeptide(L)'
;SLGQPANTLSSGEAQRLKLASYMSTKKRQRTLFILDEPTTGLHFSDVLVLQDCFDTLLAVGHSMIIVEHNLQLMKAADYIIDLGPGAADEGGLIVASGTPEQVADNPDSYTGQYLKEALTQVTEIAE
;
A
#
# COMPACT_ATOMS: atom_id res chain seq x y z
N SER A 1 6.01 -24.63 -16.52
CA SER A 1 6.75 -23.57 -15.88
C SER A 1 6.25 -23.24 -14.50
N LEU A 2 7.16 -23.19 -13.57
CA LEU A 2 6.81 -22.94 -12.17
C LEU A 2 6.36 -21.52 -11.90
N GLY A 3 6.72 -20.58 -12.76
CA GLY A 3 6.31 -19.20 -12.59
C GLY A 3 4.91 -18.89 -13.12
N GLN A 4 4.41 -19.70 -14.00
CA GLN A 4 3.16 -19.43 -14.69
C GLN A 4 1.91 -19.49 -13.80
N PRO A 5 1.77 -20.49 -12.91
CA PRO A 5 0.59 -20.52 -12.05
C PRO A 5 0.40 -19.26 -11.20
N ALA A 6 1.48 -18.69 -10.73
CA ALA A 6 1.40 -17.47 -9.93
C ALA A 6 0.87 -16.30 -10.76
N ASN A 7 1.20 -16.26 -12.05
CA ASN A 7 0.74 -15.19 -12.93
C ASN A 7 -0.72 -15.35 -13.35
N THR A 8 -1.27 -16.55 -13.25
CA THR A 8 -2.66 -16.81 -13.61
C THR A 8 -3.63 -16.62 -12.46
N LEU A 9 -3.12 -16.56 -11.22
CA LEU A 9 -3.95 -16.27 -10.06
C LEU A 9 -4.29 -14.78 -10.02
N SER A 10 -5.37 -14.43 -9.30
CA SER A 10 -5.61 -13.04 -8.95
C SER A 10 -4.34 -12.48 -8.32
N SER A 11 -3.89 -11.33 -8.79
CA SER A 11 -2.65 -10.73 -8.29
C SER A 11 -2.70 -10.56 -6.76
N GLY A 12 -3.82 -10.10 -6.23
CA GLY A 12 -3.98 -9.92 -4.78
C GLY A 12 -3.87 -11.21 -4.00
N GLU A 13 -4.53 -12.27 -4.45
CA GLU A 13 -4.46 -13.57 -3.79
C GLU A 13 -3.05 -14.15 -3.82
N ALA A 14 -2.41 -14.11 -4.98
CA ALA A 14 -1.06 -14.63 -5.13
C ALA A 14 -0.08 -13.89 -4.22
N GLN A 15 -0.19 -12.58 -4.15
CA GLN A 15 0.66 -11.75 -3.30
C GLN A 15 0.46 -12.06 -1.83
N ARG A 16 -0.79 -12.19 -1.38
CA ARG A 16 -1.10 -12.51 0.01
C ARG A 16 -0.57 -13.88 0.42
N LEU A 17 -0.67 -14.87 -0.47
CA LEU A 17 -0.12 -16.20 -0.21
C LEU A 17 1.40 -16.16 -0.06
N LYS A 18 2.07 -15.39 -0.91
CA LYS A 18 3.53 -15.21 -0.80
C LYS A 18 3.91 -14.54 0.51
N LEU A 19 3.17 -13.51 0.92
CA LEU A 19 3.42 -12.84 2.20
C LEU A 19 3.27 -13.79 3.36
N ALA A 20 2.22 -14.62 3.38
CA ALA A 20 2.01 -15.60 4.42
C ALA A 20 3.17 -16.60 4.48
N SER A 21 3.68 -17.00 3.33
CA SER A 21 4.85 -17.87 3.26
C SER A 21 6.08 -17.22 3.89
N TYR A 22 6.32 -15.95 3.62
CA TYR A 22 7.43 -15.21 4.22
C TYR A 22 7.28 -15.07 5.72
N MET A 23 6.07 -14.87 6.21
CA MET A 23 5.83 -14.75 7.65
C MET A 23 6.07 -16.06 8.40
N SER A 24 5.81 -17.19 7.75
CA SER A 24 6.00 -18.49 8.36
C SER A 24 7.44 -19.01 8.31
N THR A 25 8.29 -18.37 7.50
CA THR A 25 9.69 -18.75 7.40
C THR A 25 10.54 -17.81 8.24
N LYS A 26 11.53 -18.34 8.94
CA LYS A 26 12.44 -17.53 9.75
C LYS A 26 13.61 -17.00 8.94
N LYS A 27 13.34 -16.61 7.70
CA LYS A 27 14.38 -16.01 6.87
C LYS A 27 14.72 -14.61 7.42
N ARG A 28 16.00 -14.40 7.63
CA ARG A 28 16.50 -13.14 8.19
C ARG A 28 17.04 -12.17 7.15
N GLN A 29 17.04 -12.57 5.89
CA GLN A 29 17.53 -11.73 4.82
C GLN A 29 16.53 -10.61 4.56
N ARG A 30 17.02 -9.37 4.56
CA ARG A 30 16.19 -8.21 4.24
C ARG A 30 15.64 -8.33 2.83
N THR A 31 14.35 -8.15 2.69
CA THR A 31 13.64 -8.33 1.43
C THR A 31 12.87 -7.06 1.10
N LEU A 32 12.89 -6.68 -0.18
CA LEU A 32 12.01 -5.65 -0.70
C LEU A 32 10.82 -6.34 -1.35
N PHE A 33 9.63 -6.08 -0.81
CA PHE A 33 8.38 -6.55 -1.39
C PHE A 33 7.82 -5.49 -2.31
N ILE A 34 7.40 -5.91 -3.50
CA ILE A 34 6.70 -5.04 -4.45
C ILE A 34 5.33 -5.64 -4.66
N LEU A 35 4.30 -4.91 -4.25
CA LEU A 35 2.92 -5.39 -4.26
C LEU A 35 2.05 -4.49 -5.13
N ASP A 36 1.21 -5.10 -5.93
CA ASP A 36 0.32 -4.38 -6.84
C ASP A 36 -1.12 -4.60 -6.42
N GLU A 37 -1.74 -3.56 -5.87
CA GLU A 37 -3.12 -3.55 -5.40
C GLU A 37 -3.47 -4.76 -4.52
N PRO A 38 -2.73 -4.97 -3.42
CA PRO A 38 -2.94 -6.16 -2.59
C PRO A 38 -4.28 -6.20 -1.87
N THR A 39 -5.02 -5.09 -1.84
CA THR A 39 -6.35 -5.03 -1.18
C THR A 39 -7.49 -5.41 -2.11
N THR A 40 -7.22 -5.73 -3.37
CA THR A 40 -8.27 -6.07 -4.34
C THR A 40 -9.15 -7.21 -3.82
N GLY A 41 -10.45 -6.98 -3.78
CA GLY A 41 -11.42 -7.98 -3.36
C GLY A 41 -11.54 -8.18 -1.86
N LEU A 42 -10.84 -7.39 -1.05
CA LEU A 42 -10.89 -7.51 0.40
C LEU A 42 -11.93 -6.58 1.03
N HIS A 43 -12.60 -7.08 2.06
CA HIS A 43 -13.40 -6.24 2.95
C HIS A 43 -12.49 -5.42 3.86
N PHE A 44 -13.04 -4.36 4.46
CA PHE A 44 -12.29 -3.47 5.33
C PHE A 44 -11.57 -4.22 6.46
N SER A 45 -12.25 -5.18 7.09
CA SER A 45 -11.64 -5.97 8.17
C SER A 45 -10.43 -6.78 7.69
N ASP A 46 -10.48 -7.28 6.47
CA ASP A 46 -9.37 -8.03 5.88
C ASP A 46 -8.20 -7.12 5.52
N VAL A 47 -8.50 -5.87 5.15
CA VAL A 47 -7.45 -4.87 4.90
C VAL A 47 -6.67 -4.60 6.18
N LEU A 48 -7.35 -4.53 7.32
CA LEU A 48 -6.69 -4.35 8.62
C LEU A 48 -5.78 -5.53 8.97
N VAL A 49 -6.21 -6.74 8.68
CA VAL A 49 -5.37 -7.93 8.88
C VAL A 49 -4.14 -7.88 7.99
N LEU A 50 -4.31 -7.50 6.73
CA LEU A 50 -3.21 -7.36 5.81
C LEU A 50 -2.22 -6.29 6.27
N GLN A 51 -2.73 -5.18 6.77
CA GLN A 51 -1.91 -4.11 7.32
C GLN A 51 -1.06 -4.60 8.49
N ASP A 52 -1.64 -5.40 9.38
CA ASP A 52 -0.91 -6.00 10.49
C ASP A 52 0.23 -6.90 9.99
N CYS A 53 -0.01 -7.65 8.93
CA CYS A 53 1.03 -8.45 8.30
C CYS A 53 2.17 -7.58 7.77
N PHE A 54 1.83 -6.47 7.13
CA PHE A 54 2.85 -5.52 6.65
C PHE A 54 3.67 -4.96 7.81
N ASP A 55 3.01 -4.56 8.88
CA ASP A 55 3.68 -4.00 10.06
C ASP A 55 4.66 -5.01 10.65
N THR A 56 4.26 -6.27 10.72
CA THR A 56 5.12 -7.34 11.20
C THR A 56 6.38 -7.49 10.34
N LEU A 57 6.21 -7.50 9.02
CA LEU A 57 7.33 -7.62 8.09
C LEU A 57 8.26 -6.41 8.15
N LEU A 58 7.70 -5.22 8.26
CA LEU A 58 8.48 -3.99 8.37
C LEU A 58 9.28 -3.97 9.69
N ALA A 59 8.67 -4.44 10.77
CA ALA A 59 9.32 -4.46 12.08
C ALA A 59 10.56 -5.34 12.11
N VAL A 60 10.61 -6.38 11.30
CA VAL A 60 11.81 -7.24 11.22
C VAL A 60 12.84 -6.76 10.19
N GLY A 61 12.60 -5.61 9.57
CA GLY A 61 13.59 -4.95 8.72
C GLY A 61 13.36 -5.08 7.22
N HIS A 62 12.23 -5.62 6.79
CA HIS A 62 11.88 -5.64 5.36
C HIS A 62 11.36 -4.29 4.91
N SER A 63 11.33 -4.08 3.60
CA SER A 63 10.79 -2.87 2.99
C SER A 63 9.70 -3.22 2.00
N MET A 64 8.80 -2.28 1.74
CA MET A 64 7.68 -2.51 0.83
C MET A 64 7.45 -1.33 -0.08
N ILE A 65 7.19 -1.62 -1.35
CA ILE A 65 6.64 -0.66 -2.31
C ILE A 65 5.26 -1.21 -2.69
N ILE A 66 4.23 -0.44 -2.45
CA ILE A 66 2.85 -0.88 -2.67
C ILE A 66 2.18 0.07 -3.66
N VAL A 67 1.70 -0.47 -4.78
CA VAL A 67 0.85 0.27 -5.70
C VAL A 67 -0.57 0.11 -5.19
N GLU A 68 -1.22 1.22 -4.80
CA GLU A 68 -2.51 1.13 -4.13
C GLU A 68 -3.28 2.45 -4.25
N HIS A 69 -4.59 2.34 -4.09
CA HIS A 69 -5.47 3.51 -3.95
C HIS A 69 -6.41 3.35 -2.74
N ASN A 70 -6.14 2.38 -1.90
CA ASN A 70 -6.89 2.16 -0.67
C ASN A 70 -6.44 3.16 0.40
N LEU A 71 -7.37 4.00 0.86
CA LEU A 71 -7.07 5.07 1.81
C LEU A 71 -6.55 4.55 3.15
N GLN A 72 -7.01 3.40 3.60
CA GLN A 72 -6.57 2.81 4.86
C GLN A 72 -5.06 2.51 4.81
N LEU A 73 -4.59 1.90 3.73
CA LEU A 73 -3.17 1.64 3.56
C LEU A 73 -2.38 2.93 3.35
N MET A 74 -2.93 3.88 2.61
CA MET A 74 -2.24 5.15 2.38
C MET A 74 -2.04 5.93 3.68
N LYS A 75 -3.02 5.93 4.58
CA LYS A 75 -2.87 6.58 5.89
C LYS A 75 -1.74 5.95 6.72
N ALA A 76 -1.52 4.67 6.55
CA ALA A 76 -0.51 3.92 7.31
C ALA A 76 0.87 3.93 6.67
N ALA A 77 1.01 4.46 5.46
CA ALA A 77 2.27 4.49 4.76
C ALA A 77 3.26 5.45 5.41
N ASP A 78 4.54 5.14 5.31
CA ASP A 78 5.60 6.04 5.75
C ASP A 78 5.85 7.13 4.72
N TYR A 79 5.67 6.81 3.45
CA TYR A 79 5.94 7.72 2.34
C TYR A 79 5.01 7.40 1.18
N ILE A 80 4.46 8.43 0.57
CA ILE A 80 3.56 8.30 -0.58
C ILE A 80 4.17 9.00 -1.79
N ILE A 81 4.05 8.36 -2.95
CA ILE A 81 4.37 8.97 -4.24
C ILE A 81 3.08 8.97 -5.04
N ASP A 82 2.54 10.16 -5.29
CA ASP A 82 1.29 10.33 -6.02
C ASP A 82 1.58 10.69 -7.47
N LEU A 83 1.12 9.84 -8.38
CA LEU A 83 1.28 10.04 -9.81
C LEU A 83 0.04 10.74 -10.36
N GLY A 84 0.28 11.72 -11.23
CA GLY A 84 -0.79 12.51 -11.79
C GLY A 84 -1.64 11.78 -12.81
N PRO A 85 -2.77 12.40 -13.20
CA PRO A 85 -3.65 11.85 -14.23
C PRO A 85 -2.88 11.63 -15.53
N GLY A 86 -3.26 10.61 -16.30
CA GLY A 86 -2.61 10.30 -17.56
C GLY A 86 -1.25 9.65 -17.42
N ALA A 87 -0.93 9.16 -16.24
CA ALA A 87 0.38 8.59 -15.94
C ALA A 87 0.85 7.56 -16.97
N ALA A 88 -0.05 6.71 -17.41
CA ALA A 88 0.28 5.65 -18.37
C ALA A 88 0.62 6.19 -19.75
N ASP A 89 -0.12 7.19 -20.22
CA ASP A 89 0.01 7.71 -21.58
C ASP A 89 0.96 8.88 -21.70
N GLU A 90 1.10 9.66 -20.65
CA GLU A 90 1.86 10.91 -20.65
C GLU A 90 3.13 10.85 -19.83
N GLY A 91 3.54 9.66 -19.41
CA GLY A 91 4.79 9.47 -18.69
C GLY A 91 4.70 9.64 -17.18
N GLY A 92 3.50 9.79 -16.64
CA GLY A 92 3.28 9.71 -15.19
C GLY A 92 4.09 10.68 -14.35
N LEU A 93 3.74 11.95 -14.38
CA LEU A 93 4.44 12.94 -13.56
C LEU A 93 4.07 12.76 -12.09
N ILE A 94 5.07 12.91 -11.23
CA ILE A 94 4.85 12.94 -9.79
C ILE A 94 4.17 14.26 -9.44
N VAL A 95 2.97 14.19 -8.89
CA VAL A 95 2.18 15.35 -8.48
C VAL A 95 2.54 15.76 -7.06
N ALA A 96 2.75 14.78 -6.18
CA ALA A 96 3.06 15.00 -4.78
C ALA A 96 3.85 13.82 -4.25
N SER A 97 4.71 14.08 -3.27
CA SER A 97 5.39 13.00 -2.56
C SER A 97 5.72 13.45 -1.14
N GLY A 98 5.77 12.50 -0.23
CA GLY A 98 6.06 12.78 1.17
C GLY A 98 5.29 11.86 2.10
N THR A 99 5.24 12.23 3.37
CA THR A 99 4.40 11.53 4.34
C THR A 99 2.93 11.70 3.98
N PRO A 100 2.02 10.86 4.50
CA PRO A 100 0.59 11.05 4.26
C PRO A 100 0.13 12.46 4.59
N GLU A 101 0.60 13.05 5.67
CA GLU A 101 0.25 14.41 6.09
C GLU A 101 0.72 15.45 5.08
N GLN A 102 1.93 15.30 4.56
CA GLN A 102 2.47 16.21 3.56
C GLN A 102 1.71 16.12 2.24
N VAL A 103 1.35 14.92 1.81
CA VAL A 103 0.55 14.74 0.60
C VAL A 103 -0.86 15.28 0.80
N ALA A 104 -1.44 15.08 1.98
CA ALA A 104 -2.76 15.62 2.31
C ALA A 104 -2.81 17.15 2.25
N ASP A 105 -1.70 17.81 2.55
CA ASP A 105 -1.62 19.27 2.51
C ASP A 105 -1.34 19.84 1.13
N ASN A 106 -1.07 18.99 0.14
CA ASN A 106 -0.77 19.44 -1.21
C ASN A 106 -2.06 19.67 -2.00
N PRO A 107 -2.41 20.94 -2.35
CA PRO A 107 -3.67 21.23 -3.03
C PRO A 107 -3.74 20.68 -4.46
N ASP A 108 -2.61 20.31 -5.06
CA ASP A 108 -2.57 19.79 -6.42
C ASP A 108 -2.79 18.28 -6.47
N SER A 109 -2.85 17.62 -5.32
CA SER A 109 -3.01 16.17 -5.23
C SER A 109 -4.47 15.81 -4.96
N TYR A 110 -5.12 15.11 -5.89
CA TYR A 110 -6.46 14.55 -5.65
C TYR A 110 -6.42 13.52 -4.53
N THR A 111 -5.41 12.65 -4.54
CA THR A 111 -5.19 11.70 -3.47
C THR A 111 -5.05 12.42 -2.13
N GLY A 112 -4.32 13.53 -2.12
CA GLY A 112 -4.14 14.34 -0.92
C GLY A 112 -5.44 14.87 -0.36
N GLN A 113 -6.38 15.25 -1.21
CA GLN A 113 -7.70 15.74 -0.77
C GLN A 113 -8.46 14.64 -0.02
N TYR A 114 -8.48 13.43 -0.54
CA TYR A 114 -9.12 12.30 0.13
C TYR A 114 -8.42 11.92 1.42
N LEU A 115 -7.08 11.95 1.43
CA LEU A 115 -6.30 11.70 2.63
C LEU A 115 -6.58 12.72 3.73
N LYS A 116 -6.67 13.98 3.37
CA LYS A 116 -6.94 15.05 4.33
C LYS A 116 -8.27 14.82 5.03
N GLU A 117 -9.29 14.48 4.28
CA GLU A 117 -10.62 14.18 4.83
C GLU A 117 -10.56 12.96 5.74
N ALA A 118 -9.90 11.90 5.32
CA ALA A 118 -9.79 10.67 6.09
C ALA A 118 -9.02 10.88 7.40
N LEU A 119 -7.96 11.66 7.38
CA LEU A 119 -7.17 11.97 8.57
C LEU A 119 -7.96 12.84 9.54
N THR A 120 -8.75 13.78 9.03
CA THR A 120 -9.60 14.65 9.85
C THR A 120 -10.69 13.83 10.55
N GLN A 121 -11.32 12.89 9.83
CA GLN A 121 -12.36 12.03 10.40
C GLN A 121 -11.81 11.18 11.56
N VAL A 122 -10.61 10.67 11.42
CA VAL A 122 -9.97 9.90 12.49
C VAL A 122 -9.76 10.77 13.73
N THR A 123 -9.36 12.02 13.54
CA THR A 123 -9.17 12.95 14.64
C THR A 123 -10.48 13.23 15.36
N GLU A 124 -11.56 13.43 14.62
CA GLU A 124 -12.88 13.69 15.21
C GLU A 124 -13.38 12.51 16.03
N ILE A 125 -13.16 11.29 15.55
CA ILE A 125 -13.56 10.10 16.28
C ILE A 125 -12.76 9.93 17.57
N ALA A 126 -11.49 10.30 17.56
CA ALA A 126 -10.60 10.19 18.72
C ALA A 126 -10.98 11.17 19.85
N GLU A 127 -11.63 12.26 19.54
CA GLU A 127 -12.12 13.23 20.52
C GLU A 127 -13.46 12.79 21.12
#